data_c020e8b37bfe32ad18bb736c52076b5a
#
_entry.id   c020e8b37bfe32ad18bb736c52076b5a
#
_cell.length_a   1.000
_cell.length_b   1.000
_cell.length_c   1.000
_cell.angle_alpha   90.00
_cell.angle_beta   90.00
_cell.angle_gamma   90.00
#
_symmetry.space_group_name_H-M   'P 1'
#
loop_
_entity.id
_entity.type
_entity.pdbx_description
1 polymer ?
#
loop_
_entity_poly.entity_id
_entity_poly.type
_entity_poly.pdbx_seq_one_letter_code
_entity_poly.pdbx_strand_id
1 'polypeptide(L)'
;MKVTKLPIDGVLLIEPQIFGDSRGWFYETYNEERYRAAGICETFVQDNQSFSQKNVVRGLHFQKPPFTQAKLVSVIQGAVLDVAVDLRAGSPTYGQYISAVLTAENHHQLFVPKGFAHGFSVLEDNTIFAYKCSNLYNKESEGNIVYNDPDIHVEWGVVNPILSEKDKVGPTLREFVTPF
;
A
#
# COMPACT_ATOMS: atom_id res chain seq x y z
N MET A 1 -5.61 -1.13 -19.67
CA MET A 1 -5.50 -1.35 -18.22
C MET A 1 -6.14 -2.69 -17.91
N LYS A 2 -5.42 -3.57 -17.22
CA LYS A 2 -5.95 -4.83 -16.69
C LYS A 2 -6.04 -4.72 -15.17
N VAL A 3 -7.14 -5.21 -14.58
CA VAL A 3 -7.34 -5.19 -13.12
C VAL A 3 -7.57 -6.61 -12.65
N THR A 4 -6.78 -7.04 -11.68
CA THR A 4 -6.83 -8.38 -11.10
C THR A 4 -7.26 -8.29 -9.63
N LYS A 5 -8.33 -8.98 -9.28
CA LYS A 5 -8.73 -9.16 -7.88
C LYS A 5 -7.75 -10.10 -7.21
N LEU A 6 -7.21 -9.68 -6.07
CA LEU A 6 -6.33 -10.50 -5.26
C LEU A 6 -7.14 -11.36 -4.24
N PRO A 7 -6.52 -12.35 -3.59
CA PRO A 7 -7.24 -13.28 -2.69
C PRO A 7 -7.94 -12.63 -1.50
N ILE A 8 -7.50 -11.46 -1.05
CA ILE A 8 -8.19 -10.70 0.00
C ILE A 8 -9.14 -9.69 -0.67
N ASP A 9 -10.42 -9.81 -0.36
CA ASP A 9 -11.45 -9.01 -1.01
C ASP A 9 -11.23 -7.50 -0.88
N GLY A 10 -11.40 -6.82 -2.00
CA GLY A 10 -11.24 -5.38 -2.16
C GLY A 10 -9.83 -4.95 -2.58
N VAL A 11 -8.79 -5.78 -2.40
CA VAL A 11 -7.43 -5.47 -2.88
C VAL A 11 -7.31 -5.79 -4.36
N LEU A 12 -6.83 -4.81 -5.15
CA LEU A 12 -6.74 -4.93 -6.60
C LEU A 12 -5.31 -4.64 -7.07
N LEU A 13 -4.79 -5.52 -7.95
CA LEU A 13 -3.58 -5.24 -8.72
C LEU A 13 -3.97 -4.63 -10.06
N ILE A 14 -3.39 -3.47 -10.38
CA ILE A 14 -3.64 -2.73 -11.61
C ILE A 14 -2.39 -2.78 -12.49
N GLU A 15 -2.56 -3.25 -13.71
CA GLU A 15 -1.55 -3.25 -14.77
C GLU A 15 -1.98 -2.19 -15.80
N PRO A 16 -1.35 -1.00 -15.84
CA PRO A 16 -1.73 0.06 -16.78
C PRO A 16 -1.41 -0.33 -18.22
N GLN A 17 -2.08 0.32 -19.17
CA GLN A 17 -1.75 0.18 -20.58
C GLN A 17 -0.55 1.07 -20.88
N ILE A 18 0.57 0.47 -21.28
CA ILE A 18 1.80 1.18 -21.66
C ILE A 18 1.82 1.36 -23.17
N PHE A 19 2.16 2.57 -23.61
CA PHE A 19 2.37 2.93 -25.02
C PHE A 19 3.84 3.30 -25.20
N GLY A 20 4.59 2.48 -25.95
CA GLY A 20 6.03 2.67 -26.19
C GLY A 20 6.33 3.00 -27.64
N ASP A 21 7.33 3.90 -27.88
CA ASP A 21 7.92 4.19 -29.18
C ASP A 21 9.41 4.54 -29.05
N SER A 22 10.06 5.02 -30.12
CA SER A 22 11.48 5.38 -30.13
C SER A 22 11.88 6.50 -29.17
N ARG A 23 10.92 7.23 -28.59
CA ARG A 23 11.14 8.32 -27.61
C ARG A 23 11.06 7.82 -26.16
N GLY A 24 10.56 6.59 -25.93
CA GLY A 24 10.32 6.02 -24.61
C GLY A 24 8.90 5.48 -24.47
N TRP A 25 8.27 5.71 -23.34
CA TRP A 25 6.92 5.20 -23.06
C TRP A 25 6.02 6.28 -22.44
N PHE A 26 4.73 6.06 -22.59
CA PHE A 26 3.67 6.86 -21.97
C PHE A 26 2.59 5.93 -21.43
N TYR A 27 2.05 6.25 -20.27
CA TYR A 27 0.83 5.64 -19.75
C TYR A 27 0.07 6.62 -18.85
N GLU A 28 -1.20 6.37 -18.71
CA GLU A 28 -2.10 7.09 -17.81
C GLU A 28 -1.99 6.49 -16.42
N THR A 29 -1.44 7.24 -15.47
CA THR A 29 -1.21 6.77 -14.09
C THR A 29 -2.49 6.73 -13.26
N TYR A 30 -3.49 7.54 -13.60
CA TYR A 30 -4.80 7.56 -12.97
C TYR A 30 -5.83 8.23 -13.88
N ASN A 31 -7.02 7.64 -13.90
CA ASN A 31 -8.19 8.23 -14.57
C ASN A 31 -9.44 7.83 -13.77
N GLU A 32 -10.14 8.78 -13.19
CA GLU A 32 -11.25 8.53 -12.27
C GLU A 32 -12.33 7.65 -12.89
N GLU A 33 -12.73 7.92 -14.13
CA GLU A 33 -13.79 7.16 -14.82
C GLU A 33 -13.40 5.69 -15.05
N ARG A 34 -12.18 5.45 -15.52
CA ARG A 34 -11.67 4.10 -15.79
C ARG A 34 -11.46 3.29 -14.51
N TYR A 35 -10.97 3.94 -13.45
CA TYR A 35 -10.76 3.28 -12.16
C TYR A 35 -12.09 3.00 -11.46
N ARG A 36 -13.05 3.91 -11.56
CA ARG A 36 -14.43 3.68 -11.09
C ARG A 36 -15.09 2.52 -11.82
N ALA A 37 -14.96 2.43 -13.14
CA ALA A 37 -15.46 1.30 -13.94
C ALA A 37 -14.80 -0.03 -13.56
N ALA A 38 -13.57 0.01 -13.04
CA ALA A 38 -12.85 -1.16 -12.53
C ALA A 38 -13.18 -1.51 -11.06
N GLY A 39 -14.10 -0.77 -10.42
CA GLY A 39 -14.53 -1.00 -9.04
C GLY A 39 -13.84 -0.16 -7.98
N ILE A 40 -12.95 0.78 -8.36
CA ILE A 40 -12.31 1.73 -7.44
C ILE A 40 -13.14 3.01 -7.41
N CYS A 41 -14.14 3.04 -6.52
CA CYS A 41 -15.09 4.15 -6.43
C CYS A 41 -14.63 5.29 -5.48
N GLU A 42 -13.43 5.22 -4.98
CA GLU A 42 -12.87 6.24 -4.07
C GLU A 42 -12.49 7.51 -4.83
N THR A 43 -12.78 8.65 -4.20
CA THR A 43 -12.23 9.94 -4.66
C THR A 43 -10.90 10.19 -3.96
N PHE A 44 -9.82 10.37 -4.72
CA PHE A 44 -8.50 10.66 -4.16
C PHE A 44 -8.30 12.16 -4.01
N VAL A 45 -7.90 12.57 -2.81
CA VAL A 45 -7.82 14.00 -2.41
C VAL A 45 -6.43 14.43 -1.96
N GLN A 46 -5.48 13.49 -1.82
CA GLN A 46 -4.11 13.76 -1.40
C GLN A 46 -3.14 12.85 -2.13
N ASP A 47 -2.06 13.41 -2.64
CA ASP A 47 -0.93 12.66 -3.22
C ASP A 47 0.29 12.79 -2.30
N ASN A 48 0.99 11.69 -2.12
CA ASN A 48 2.22 11.62 -1.33
C ASN A 48 3.33 10.94 -2.13
N GLN A 49 4.56 11.30 -1.82
CA GLN A 49 5.75 10.68 -2.38
C GLN A 49 6.80 10.48 -1.28
N SER A 50 7.52 9.38 -1.31
CA SER A 50 8.66 9.12 -0.44
C SER A 50 9.87 8.68 -1.23
N PHE A 51 11.05 9.02 -0.73
CA PHE A 51 12.35 8.54 -1.22
C PHE A 51 12.98 7.66 -0.14
N SER A 52 13.51 6.50 -0.51
CA SER A 52 14.05 5.53 0.43
C SER A 52 15.19 4.71 -0.18
N GLN A 53 16.12 4.28 0.67
CA GLN A 53 17.19 3.36 0.32
C GLN A 53 16.74 1.91 0.52
N LYS A 54 17.43 0.98 -0.10
CA LYS A 54 17.21 -0.45 0.09
C LYS A 54 17.17 -0.84 1.56
N ASN A 55 16.37 -1.83 1.90
CA ASN A 55 16.09 -2.35 3.25
C ASN A 55 15.26 -1.42 4.15
N VAL A 56 14.85 -0.23 3.71
CA VAL A 56 13.87 0.56 4.47
C VAL A 56 12.53 -0.17 4.48
N VAL A 57 11.91 -0.26 5.66
CA VAL A 57 10.53 -0.73 5.83
C VAL A 57 9.71 0.39 6.44
N ARG A 58 8.53 0.66 5.87
CA ARG A 58 7.56 1.63 6.38
C ARG A 58 6.22 0.91 6.55
N GLY A 59 5.70 0.86 7.74
CA GLY A 59 4.43 0.18 8.02
C GLY A 59 4.39 -0.48 9.39
N LEU A 60 3.29 -1.05 9.75
CA LEU A 60 2.02 -1.16 9.00
C LEU A 60 1.09 -0.02 9.43
N HIS A 61 0.77 0.91 8.55
CA HIS A 61 0.09 2.16 8.89
C HIS A 61 -1.36 2.20 8.40
N PHE A 62 -2.22 2.86 9.19
CA PHE A 62 -3.61 3.15 8.83
C PHE A 62 -4.07 4.48 9.46
N GLN A 63 -5.24 4.95 9.08
CA GLN A 63 -6.00 5.98 9.81
C GLN A 63 -7.35 5.41 10.26
N LYS A 64 -7.72 5.71 11.52
CA LYS A 64 -9.00 5.32 12.13
C LYS A 64 -10.14 6.18 11.57
N PRO A 65 -11.41 5.71 11.65
CA PRO A 65 -12.57 6.56 11.39
C PRO A 65 -12.55 7.86 12.22
N PRO A 66 -13.03 9.00 11.69
CA PRO A 66 -13.65 9.14 10.36
C PRO A 66 -12.65 9.39 9.22
N PHE A 67 -11.35 9.39 9.47
CA PHE A 67 -10.31 9.73 8.50
C PHE A 67 -9.67 8.51 7.81
N THR A 68 -10.39 7.39 7.74
CA THR A 68 -9.92 6.19 7.03
C THR A 68 -9.53 6.50 5.58
N GLN A 69 -8.44 5.91 5.12
CA GLN A 69 -7.90 6.10 3.79
C GLN A 69 -7.89 4.79 3.01
N ALA A 70 -8.45 4.80 1.80
CA ALA A 70 -8.01 3.90 0.75
C ALA A 70 -6.79 4.50 0.07
N LYS A 71 -5.92 3.66 -0.47
CA LYS A 71 -4.69 4.08 -1.13
C LYS A 71 -4.57 3.44 -2.50
N LEU A 72 -4.05 4.21 -3.46
CA LEU A 72 -3.61 3.71 -4.76
C LEU A 72 -2.11 3.99 -4.86
N VAL A 73 -1.30 2.93 -4.83
CA VAL A 73 0.15 3.04 -4.68
C VAL A 73 0.88 2.59 -5.93
N SER A 74 2.07 3.15 -6.17
CA SER A 74 2.92 2.87 -7.33
C SER A 74 4.37 3.18 -7.03
N VAL A 75 5.28 2.68 -7.87
CA VAL A 75 6.71 3.00 -7.86
C VAL A 75 7.05 3.84 -9.08
N ILE A 76 7.70 4.99 -8.84
CA ILE A 76 8.20 5.88 -9.90
C ILE A 76 9.63 5.49 -10.30
N GLN A 77 10.45 5.07 -9.32
CA GLN A 77 11.83 4.64 -9.50
C GLN A 77 12.14 3.53 -8.49
N GLY A 78 12.89 2.51 -8.92
CA GLY A 78 13.29 1.39 -8.08
C GLY A 78 12.18 0.35 -7.89
N ALA A 79 12.18 -0.34 -6.75
CA ALA A 79 11.29 -1.45 -6.48
C ALA A 79 10.91 -1.55 -5.00
N VAL A 80 9.68 -1.99 -4.72
CA VAL A 80 9.20 -2.31 -3.38
C VAL A 80 8.45 -3.64 -3.36
N LEU A 81 8.43 -4.29 -2.19
CA LEU A 81 7.40 -5.26 -1.83
C LEU A 81 6.33 -4.50 -1.05
N ASP A 82 5.18 -4.30 -1.66
CA ASP A 82 4.04 -3.61 -1.05
C ASP A 82 3.15 -4.61 -0.32
N VAL A 83 2.63 -4.25 0.87
CA VAL A 83 1.92 -5.13 1.78
C VAL A 83 0.64 -4.46 2.29
N ALA A 84 -0.47 -5.18 2.19
CA ALA A 84 -1.77 -4.78 2.73
C ALA A 84 -2.32 -5.87 3.66
N VAL A 85 -2.60 -5.51 4.91
CA VAL A 85 -3.13 -6.40 5.96
C VAL A 85 -4.58 -6.07 6.23
N ASP A 86 -5.45 -7.06 6.18
CA ASP A 86 -6.88 -6.89 6.48
C ASP A 86 -7.11 -6.70 7.98
N LEU A 87 -7.66 -5.54 8.36
CA LEU A 87 -8.02 -5.21 9.74
C LEU A 87 -9.53 -5.05 9.96
N ARG A 88 -10.37 -5.44 8.99
CA ARG A 88 -11.83 -5.27 9.05
C ARG A 88 -12.47 -6.27 9.99
N ALA A 89 -13.28 -5.78 10.94
CA ALA A 89 -14.02 -6.63 11.89
C ALA A 89 -14.94 -7.62 11.14
N GLY A 90 -14.91 -8.87 11.55
CA GLY A 90 -15.73 -9.91 10.94
C GLY A 90 -15.31 -10.36 9.53
N SER A 91 -14.23 -9.82 8.98
CA SER A 91 -13.66 -10.32 7.73
C SER A 91 -13.13 -11.75 7.90
N PRO A 92 -13.41 -12.66 6.95
CA PRO A 92 -12.84 -14.01 6.97
C PRO A 92 -11.32 -14.02 6.78
N THR A 93 -10.75 -12.89 6.35
CA THR A 93 -9.30 -12.69 6.14
C THR A 93 -8.69 -11.73 7.15
N TYR A 94 -9.37 -11.45 8.28
CA TYR A 94 -8.82 -10.60 9.34
C TYR A 94 -7.42 -11.09 9.79
N GLY A 95 -6.45 -10.18 9.80
CA GLY A 95 -5.06 -10.48 10.14
C GLY A 95 -4.24 -11.15 9.03
N GLN A 96 -4.86 -11.53 7.91
CA GLN A 96 -4.11 -12.01 6.75
C GLN A 96 -3.61 -10.83 5.91
N TYR A 97 -2.53 -11.06 5.16
CA TYR A 97 -1.96 -10.04 4.28
C TYR A 97 -1.83 -10.51 2.84
N ILE A 98 -1.76 -9.53 1.96
CA ILE A 98 -1.39 -9.66 0.55
C ILE A 98 -0.08 -8.89 0.35
N SER A 99 0.79 -9.41 -0.51
CA SER A 99 1.95 -8.67 -0.97
C SER A 99 2.04 -8.66 -2.49
N ALA A 100 2.62 -7.59 -3.05
CA ALA A 100 2.88 -7.44 -4.47
C ALA A 100 4.21 -6.71 -4.69
N VAL A 101 5.02 -7.17 -5.66
CA VAL A 101 6.21 -6.45 -6.08
C VAL A 101 5.81 -5.38 -7.10
N LEU A 102 6.05 -4.12 -6.75
CA LEU A 102 5.82 -2.96 -7.60
C LEU A 102 7.18 -2.37 -7.98
N THR A 103 7.39 -2.12 -9.26
CA THR A 103 8.66 -1.58 -9.78
C THR A 103 8.41 -0.48 -10.82
N ALA A 104 9.45 0.32 -11.07
CA ALA A 104 9.43 1.31 -12.15
C ALA A 104 9.30 0.65 -13.54
N GLU A 105 9.73 -0.62 -13.68
CA GLU A 105 9.68 -1.35 -14.96
C GLU A 105 8.32 -2.00 -15.20
N ASN A 106 7.68 -2.57 -14.14
CA ASN A 106 6.39 -3.23 -14.32
C ASN A 106 5.22 -2.25 -14.33
N HIS A 107 5.42 -1.03 -13.81
CA HIS A 107 4.40 0.03 -13.68
C HIS A 107 3.14 -0.39 -12.93
N HIS A 108 3.18 -1.51 -12.22
CA HIS A 108 2.02 -2.02 -11.49
C HIS A 108 1.64 -1.07 -10.37
N GLN A 109 0.35 -1.08 -10.04
CA GLN A 109 -0.19 -0.35 -8.91
C GLN A 109 -0.98 -1.31 -8.03
N LEU A 110 -1.01 -1.04 -6.72
CA LEU A 110 -1.86 -1.75 -5.80
C LEU A 110 -2.93 -0.79 -5.25
N PHE A 111 -4.19 -1.20 -5.34
CA PHE A 111 -5.27 -0.53 -4.63
C PHE A 111 -5.50 -1.24 -3.29
N VAL A 112 -5.35 -0.50 -2.21
CA VAL A 112 -5.55 -0.93 -0.83
C VAL A 112 -6.81 -0.23 -0.31
N PRO A 113 -7.91 -0.94 -0.01
CA PRO A 113 -9.14 -0.32 0.46
C PRO A 113 -9.04 0.18 1.90
N LYS A 114 -10.08 0.90 2.35
CA LYS A 114 -10.25 1.28 3.77
C LYS A 114 -10.35 0.03 4.65
N GLY A 115 -9.89 0.14 5.90
CA GLY A 115 -9.91 -0.98 6.84
C GLY A 115 -8.69 -1.90 6.74
N PHE A 116 -7.68 -1.49 5.97
CA PHE A 116 -6.40 -2.19 5.87
C PHE A 116 -5.28 -1.40 6.55
N ALA A 117 -4.31 -2.13 7.15
CA ALA A 117 -3.00 -1.58 7.42
C ALA A 117 -2.12 -1.76 6.17
N HIS A 118 -1.32 -0.77 5.89
CA HIS A 118 -0.49 -0.71 4.68
C HIS A 118 0.97 -0.46 5.04
N GLY A 119 1.87 -1.13 4.34
CA GLY A 119 3.31 -0.93 4.47
C GLY A 119 4.05 -1.44 3.24
N PHE A 120 5.33 -1.14 3.18
CA PHE A 120 6.19 -1.66 2.12
C PHE A 120 7.64 -1.80 2.59
N SER A 121 8.37 -2.72 1.98
CA SER A 121 9.82 -2.81 2.07
C SER A 121 10.46 -2.41 0.75
N VAL A 122 11.61 -1.74 0.85
CA VAL A 122 12.34 -1.21 -0.31
C VAL A 122 13.38 -2.23 -0.76
N LEU A 123 13.28 -2.65 -2.02
CA LEU A 123 14.12 -3.71 -2.60
C LEU A 123 15.35 -3.17 -3.34
N GLU A 124 15.32 -1.89 -3.75
CA GLU A 124 16.39 -1.24 -4.51
C GLU A 124 16.74 0.14 -3.89
N ASP A 125 17.98 0.57 -4.07
CA ASP A 125 18.40 1.91 -3.64
C ASP A 125 17.73 3.01 -4.48
N ASN A 126 17.59 4.19 -3.88
CA ASN A 126 17.00 5.38 -4.51
C ASN A 126 15.56 5.17 -5.00
N THR A 127 14.80 4.33 -4.31
CA THR A 127 13.39 4.07 -4.65
C THR A 127 12.51 5.27 -4.35
N ILE A 128 11.71 5.67 -5.34
CA ILE A 128 10.66 6.68 -5.22
C ILE A 128 9.30 5.99 -5.28
N PHE A 129 8.60 6.02 -4.15
CA PHE A 129 7.26 5.45 -3.98
C PHE A 129 6.22 6.55 -3.90
N ALA A 130 5.16 6.45 -4.68
CA ALA A 130 4.08 7.43 -4.77
C ALA A 130 2.72 6.79 -4.48
N TYR A 131 1.83 7.53 -3.79
CA TYR A 131 0.50 7.03 -3.51
C TYR A 131 -0.54 8.13 -3.35
N LYS A 132 -1.75 7.83 -3.82
CA LYS A 132 -2.96 8.64 -3.64
C LYS A 132 -3.72 8.14 -2.43
N CYS A 133 -4.31 9.07 -1.67
CA CYS A 133 -5.15 8.79 -0.51
C CYS A 133 -6.57 9.31 -0.70
N SER A 134 -7.57 8.53 -0.30
CA SER A 134 -8.99 8.92 -0.41
C SER A 134 -9.48 9.84 0.71
N ASN A 135 -8.61 10.19 1.67
CA ASN A 135 -8.89 11.18 2.71
C ASN A 135 -7.61 11.93 3.07
N LEU A 136 -7.75 13.10 3.69
CA LEU A 136 -6.62 13.89 4.16
C LEU A 136 -5.90 13.23 5.34
N TYR A 137 -4.63 13.53 5.49
CA TYR A 137 -3.87 13.09 6.66
C TYR A 137 -4.42 13.74 7.93
N ASN A 138 -4.64 12.90 8.95
CA ASN A 138 -5.03 13.33 10.29
C ASN A 138 -4.17 12.62 11.34
N LYS A 139 -3.35 13.37 12.04
CA LYS A 139 -2.39 12.85 13.03
C LYS A 139 -3.06 12.09 14.18
N GLU A 140 -4.22 12.56 14.65
CA GLU A 140 -4.94 11.95 15.78
C GLU A 140 -5.61 10.62 15.41
N SER A 141 -5.90 10.44 14.13
CA SER A 141 -6.47 9.20 13.59
C SER A 141 -5.42 8.18 13.17
N GLU A 142 -4.15 8.58 13.13
CA GLU A 142 -3.06 7.69 12.74
C GLU A 142 -2.90 6.53 13.71
N GLY A 143 -2.65 5.34 13.15
CA GLY A 143 -2.34 4.13 13.91
C GLY A 143 -1.43 3.21 13.12
N ASN A 144 -0.86 2.25 13.81
CA ASN A 144 -0.04 1.21 13.22
C ASN A 144 -0.20 -0.11 13.96
N ILE A 145 0.15 -1.20 13.28
CA ILE A 145 0.52 -2.50 13.87
C ILE A 145 2.03 -2.61 13.74
N VAL A 146 2.69 -3.20 14.71
CA VAL A 146 4.15 -3.39 14.67
C VAL A 146 4.54 -4.20 13.43
N TYR A 147 5.60 -3.78 12.73
CA TYR A 147 5.99 -4.33 11.42
C TYR A 147 6.31 -5.85 11.45
N ASN A 148 6.80 -6.35 12.58
CA ASN A 148 7.19 -7.74 12.81
C ASN A 148 6.18 -8.52 13.68
N ASP A 149 4.92 -8.17 13.58
CA ASP A 149 3.84 -8.86 14.29
C ASP A 149 3.91 -10.37 14.09
N PRO A 150 3.93 -11.17 15.18
CA PRO A 150 4.13 -12.61 15.09
C PRO A 150 2.92 -13.37 14.54
N ASP A 151 1.72 -12.81 14.58
CA ASP A 151 0.51 -13.46 14.08
C ASP A 151 0.27 -13.14 12.59
N ILE A 152 0.58 -11.91 12.15
CA ILE A 152 0.54 -11.54 10.74
C ILE A 152 1.72 -12.16 10.00
N HIS A 153 2.90 -12.14 10.60
CA HIS A 153 4.13 -12.76 10.10
C HIS A 153 4.49 -12.33 8.67
N VAL A 154 4.54 -11.00 8.42
CA VAL A 154 4.87 -10.47 7.10
C VAL A 154 6.30 -10.82 6.70
N GLU A 155 6.45 -11.49 5.57
CA GLU A 155 7.75 -11.74 4.94
C GLU A 155 8.16 -10.53 4.11
N TRP A 156 8.92 -9.61 4.72
CA TRP A 156 9.29 -8.34 4.09
C TRP A 156 10.32 -8.46 2.95
N GLY A 157 10.94 -9.62 2.78
CA GLY A 157 11.94 -9.85 1.72
C GLY A 157 13.25 -9.06 1.88
N VAL A 158 13.49 -8.46 3.06
CA VAL A 158 14.69 -7.69 3.38
C VAL A 158 15.36 -8.22 4.64
N VAL A 159 16.69 -8.11 4.70
CA VAL A 159 17.50 -8.50 5.85
C VAL A 159 17.96 -7.24 6.57
N ASN A 160 17.83 -7.19 7.90
CA ASN A 160 18.15 -6.02 8.72
C ASN A 160 17.39 -4.76 8.29
N PRO A 161 16.05 -4.71 8.48
CA PRO A 161 15.23 -3.60 8.04
C PRO A 161 15.62 -2.28 8.72
N ILE A 162 15.65 -1.21 7.93
CA ILE A 162 15.84 0.16 8.40
C ILE A 162 14.46 0.74 8.69
N LEU A 163 14.22 1.10 9.94
CA LEU A 163 12.91 1.54 10.45
C LEU A 163 13.01 2.91 11.09
N SER A 164 11.92 3.68 11.01
CA SER A 164 11.74 4.84 11.88
C SER A 164 11.50 4.40 13.33
N GLU A 165 11.72 5.28 14.30
CA GLU A 165 11.42 4.98 15.71
C GLU A 165 9.94 4.64 15.91
N LYS A 166 9.05 5.25 15.11
CA LYS A 166 7.62 4.97 15.13
C LYS A 166 7.31 3.55 14.64
N ASP A 167 7.99 3.08 13.60
CA ASP A 167 7.71 1.76 13.00
C ASP A 167 8.24 0.59 13.86
N LYS A 168 9.17 0.89 14.78
CA LYS A 168 9.70 -0.09 15.75
C LYS A 168 8.72 -0.43 16.87
N VAL A 169 7.76 0.44 17.11
CA VAL A 169 6.82 0.34 18.23
C VAL A 169 5.38 0.37 17.72
N GLY A 170 4.50 -0.34 18.41
CA GLY A 170 3.07 -0.40 18.08
C GLY A 170 2.44 -1.60 18.75
N PRO A 171 1.12 -1.66 18.81
CA PRO A 171 0.42 -2.84 19.27
C PRO A 171 0.65 -4.02 18.30
N THR A 172 0.61 -5.20 18.84
CA THR A 172 0.45 -6.42 18.04
C THR A 172 -1.01 -6.57 17.58
N LEU A 173 -1.26 -7.46 16.62
CA LEU A 173 -2.61 -7.76 16.16
C LEU A 173 -3.51 -8.25 17.31
N ARG A 174 -2.95 -8.99 18.27
CA ARG A 174 -3.68 -9.47 19.47
C ARG A 174 -4.12 -8.36 20.40
N GLU A 175 -3.34 -7.31 20.51
CA GLU A 175 -3.61 -6.15 21.36
C GLU A 175 -4.48 -5.11 20.65
N PHE A 176 -4.59 -5.22 19.32
CA PHE A 176 -5.30 -4.26 18.50
C PHE A 176 -6.80 -4.54 18.49
N VAL A 177 -7.58 -3.53 18.91
CA VAL A 177 -9.04 -3.55 18.77
C VAL A 177 -9.38 -2.79 17.50
N THR A 178 -9.85 -3.50 16.48
CA THR A 178 -10.15 -2.91 15.18
C THR A 178 -11.33 -1.93 15.26
N PRO A 179 -11.17 -0.72 14.70
CA PRO A 179 -12.26 0.25 14.55
C PRO A 179 -12.97 0.15 13.19
N PHE A 180 -12.66 -0.88 12.37
CA PHE A 180 -13.11 -1.02 10.98
C PHE A 180 -14.17 -2.08 10.76
#